data_2b96e77a28872a73fe5b50908ba22745
#
_entry.id   2b96e77a28872a73fe5b50908ba22745
#
_cell.length_a   1.000
_cell.length_b   1.000
_cell.length_c   1.000
_cell.angle_alpha   90.00
_cell.angle_beta   90.00
_cell.angle_gamma   90.00
#
_symmetry.space_group_name_H-M   'P 1'
#
loop_
_entity.id
_entity.type
_entity.pdbx_description
1 polymer ?
#
loop_
_entity_poly.entity_id
_entity_poly.type
_entity_poly.pdbx_seq_one_letter_code
_entity_poly.pdbx_strand_id
1 'polypeptide(L)'
;MTGILERLDGDFLAPARPELAGLVHWAGAGRRPIHRWFRYREGFSPALIGALDLGRRILDPFCGSGSILVGAAEQGRAALGIDVNPLATFVARVKLTPLSPGDVAATAGFLAGFPAAAATATPWPVPVLRIAPKVFEPEILAALLRLRGAIEERAVTKRQRRFLLLAWLSTLEDAGSYFKEGNGIKYRNRKRAAGCYVARPDGQWQRARFGADQAAFVEAAFRARLAAMLDDGAAWSASAQWSAQRVVEGDALGETALLEPASFDSVVFSPPYANRFDYFESQKVELWFGGFVESYDELRALRKRSLRSHLGAALDRAGVSDPDVEALIGRIDPGSYAARTPVPALIRGYFGDLAAVLAQCRRVLVPGGRCHVVVGNSAYGGVIIPTDTLVARFGLEAGFGRAAVVPVRHLTVAPQQRRALGGGERWMRESVVVLS
;
A
#
# COMPACT_ATOMS: atom_id res chain seq x y z
N MET A 1 -15.74 -14.01 24.46
CA MET A 1 -15.49 -13.18 23.27
C MET A 1 -16.68 -12.25 22.99
N THR A 2 -17.87 -12.79 22.77
CA THR A 2 -19.07 -12.02 22.40
C THR A 2 -19.35 -10.84 23.35
N GLY A 3 -19.30 -11.02 24.67
CA GLY A 3 -19.54 -9.94 25.62
C GLY A 3 -18.56 -8.75 25.54
N ILE A 4 -17.26 -9.01 25.22
CA ILE A 4 -16.29 -7.93 24.99
C ILE A 4 -16.66 -7.17 23.71
N LEU A 5 -16.98 -7.89 22.62
CA LEU A 5 -17.31 -7.29 21.33
C LEU A 5 -18.60 -6.47 21.41
N GLU A 6 -19.62 -6.99 22.08
CA GLU A 6 -20.91 -6.28 22.26
C GLU A 6 -20.79 -5.05 23.14
N ARG A 7 -19.98 -5.10 24.20
CA ARG A 7 -19.70 -3.92 25.03
C ARG A 7 -18.99 -2.83 24.21
N LEU A 8 -17.92 -3.18 23.53
CA LEU A 8 -17.17 -2.23 22.69
C LEU A 8 -18.01 -1.65 21.54
N ASP A 9 -18.90 -2.46 20.95
CA ASP A 9 -19.86 -1.96 19.96
C ASP A 9 -20.86 -0.99 20.60
N GLY A 10 -21.38 -1.31 21.80
CA GLY A 10 -22.27 -0.41 22.53
C GLY A 10 -21.66 0.94 22.87
N ASP A 11 -20.36 0.95 23.15
CA ASP A 11 -19.63 2.17 23.50
C ASP A 11 -19.35 3.09 22.28
N PHE A 12 -19.12 2.53 21.09
CA PHE A 12 -18.53 3.28 19.97
C PHE A 12 -19.28 3.20 18.65
N LEU A 13 -20.18 2.23 18.44
CA LEU A 13 -20.78 1.98 17.13
C LEU A 13 -21.73 3.10 16.73
N ALA A 14 -21.46 3.72 15.58
CA ALA A 14 -22.32 4.72 14.93
C ALA A 14 -23.10 4.08 13.76
N PRO A 15 -24.10 4.77 13.19
CA PRO A 15 -24.79 4.31 12.00
C PRO A 15 -23.82 4.00 10.85
N ALA A 16 -24.05 2.89 10.16
CA ALA A 16 -23.21 2.48 9.03
C ALA A 16 -23.34 3.45 7.85
N ARG A 17 -22.24 3.62 7.11
CA ARG A 17 -22.16 4.42 5.89
C ARG A 17 -21.69 3.59 4.69
N PRO A 18 -22.55 2.69 4.17
CA PRO A 18 -22.19 1.77 3.09
C PRO A 18 -21.81 2.49 1.79
N GLU A 19 -22.22 3.75 1.59
CA GLU A 19 -21.82 4.57 0.45
C GLU A 19 -20.31 4.84 0.41
N LEU A 20 -19.61 4.74 1.54
CA LEU A 20 -18.16 4.86 1.61
C LEU A 20 -17.43 3.57 1.20
N ALA A 21 -18.14 2.44 1.08
CA ALA A 21 -17.52 1.14 0.83
C ALA A 21 -16.61 1.11 -0.41
N GLY A 22 -17.03 1.78 -1.49
CA GLY A 22 -16.23 1.90 -2.72
C GLY A 22 -15.05 2.87 -2.60
N LEU A 23 -14.97 3.67 -1.54
CA LEU A 23 -13.97 4.71 -1.35
C LEU A 23 -12.81 4.28 -0.44
N VAL A 24 -13.05 3.34 0.46
CA VAL A 24 -12.04 2.88 1.44
C VAL A 24 -11.10 1.79 0.90
N HIS A 25 -11.22 1.42 -0.37
CA HIS A 25 -10.32 0.45 -1.01
C HIS A 25 -9.95 0.86 -2.45
N TRP A 26 -8.85 0.31 -2.95
CA TRP A 26 -8.26 0.69 -4.24
C TRP A 26 -9.10 0.28 -5.47
N ALA A 27 -9.97 -0.71 -5.40
CA ALA A 27 -10.65 -1.25 -6.59
C ALA A 27 -11.43 -0.18 -7.39
N GLY A 28 -12.04 0.80 -6.71
CA GLY A 28 -12.71 1.93 -7.35
C GLY A 28 -11.74 2.98 -7.95
N ALA A 29 -10.50 3.02 -7.51
CA ALA A 29 -9.49 3.99 -7.95
C ALA A 29 -8.63 3.49 -9.11
N GLY A 30 -8.60 2.19 -9.36
CA GLY A 30 -7.70 1.57 -10.34
C GLY A 30 -7.93 1.96 -11.81
N ARG A 31 -9.00 2.70 -12.10
CA ARG A 31 -9.29 3.26 -13.44
C ARG A 31 -9.12 4.78 -13.48
N ARG A 32 -8.94 5.45 -12.34
CA ARG A 32 -8.81 6.92 -12.30
C ARG A 32 -7.45 7.36 -12.84
N PRO A 33 -7.39 8.48 -13.57
CA PRO A 33 -6.14 9.10 -13.97
C PRO A 33 -5.19 9.25 -12.80
N ILE A 34 -3.89 9.18 -13.04
CA ILE A 34 -2.81 9.26 -12.04
C ILE A 34 -2.79 8.03 -11.11
N HIS A 35 -3.94 7.62 -10.53
CA HIS A 35 -4.00 6.46 -9.65
C HIS A 35 -3.71 5.15 -10.36
N ARG A 36 -4.14 4.99 -11.61
CA ARG A 36 -3.90 3.82 -12.45
C ARG A 36 -2.44 3.61 -12.86
N TRP A 37 -1.56 4.57 -12.60
CA TRP A 37 -0.15 4.48 -12.97
C TRP A 37 0.59 3.35 -12.28
N PHE A 38 0.22 3.06 -11.03
CA PHE A 38 0.80 1.95 -10.27
C PHE A 38 -0.29 1.22 -9.48
N ARG A 39 -0.32 -0.10 -9.61
CA ARG A 39 -1.29 -0.94 -8.89
C ARG A 39 -0.90 -1.11 -7.43
N TYR A 40 -1.34 -0.18 -6.60
CA TYR A 40 -1.15 -0.20 -5.15
C TYR A 40 -2.46 -0.60 -4.47
N ARG A 41 -2.60 -1.90 -4.15
CA ARG A 41 -3.89 -2.49 -3.72
C ARG A 41 -4.36 -2.03 -2.35
N GLU A 42 -3.45 -1.53 -1.54
CA GLU A 42 -3.63 -1.13 -0.16
C GLU A 42 -4.03 0.36 -0.03
N GLY A 43 -4.26 1.03 -1.14
CA GLY A 43 -4.65 2.45 -1.17
C GLY A 43 -6.16 2.66 -1.15
N PHE A 44 -6.53 3.90 -0.90
CA PHE A 44 -7.91 4.39 -0.99
C PHE A 44 -8.29 4.88 -2.38
N SER A 45 -9.58 5.17 -2.55
CA SER A 45 -10.01 6.08 -3.60
C SER A 45 -9.71 7.53 -3.17
N PRO A 46 -9.13 8.39 -4.05
CA PRO A 46 -8.96 9.82 -3.78
C PRO A 46 -10.27 10.54 -3.47
N ALA A 47 -11.38 10.02 -3.99
CA ALA A 47 -12.70 10.57 -3.72
C ALA A 47 -13.12 10.49 -2.23
N LEU A 48 -12.41 9.68 -1.42
CA LEU A 48 -12.62 9.63 0.04
C LEU A 48 -12.45 11.02 0.67
N ILE A 49 -11.49 11.82 0.18
CA ILE A 49 -11.25 13.18 0.66
C ILE A 49 -12.51 14.07 0.58
N GLY A 50 -13.33 13.89 -0.47
CA GLY A 50 -14.58 14.65 -0.64
C GLY A 50 -15.75 14.12 0.20
N ALA A 51 -15.66 12.87 0.66
CA ALA A 51 -16.71 12.22 1.45
C ALA A 51 -16.52 12.36 2.97
N LEU A 52 -15.33 12.81 3.40
CA LEU A 52 -14.99 13.08 4.80
C LEU A 52 -15.01 14.60 5.06
N ASP A 53 -15.38 14.98 6.27
CA ASP A 53 -15.34 16.37 6.73
C ASP A 53 -13.90 16.71 7.15
N LEU A 54 -13.12 17.25 6.22
CA LEU A 54 -11.70 17.53 6.35
C LEU A 54 -11.41 19.03 6.23
N GLY A 55 -10.41 19.49 6.96
CA GLY A 55 -9.87 20.84 6.85
C GLY A 55 -8.89 21.00 5.67
N ARG A 56 -8.12 22.09 5.70
CA ARG A 56 -7.23 22.49 4.60
C ARG A 56 -5.85 21.83 4.65
N ARG A 57 -5.35 21.50 5.85
CA ARG A 57 -4.03 20.89 6.08
C ARG A 57 -4.23 19.47 6.60
N ILE A 58 -3.85 18.49 5.80
CA ILE A 58 -4.11 17.07 6.05
C ILE A 58 -2.79 16.35 6.31
N LEU A 59 -2.76 15.48 7.32
CA LEU A 59 -1.68 14.53 7.56
C LEU A 59 -2.17 13.11 7.24
N ASP A 60 -1.34 12.36 6.51
CA ASP A 60 -1.47 10.91 6.30
C ASP A 60 -0.19 10.21 6.75
N PRO A 61 -0.12 9.66 7.97
CA PRO A 61 1.10 9.01 8.50
C PRO A 61 1.38 7.61 7.90
N PHE A 62 0.53 7.13 6.98
CA PHE A 62 0.69 5.86 6.25
C PHE A 62 0.27 6.02 4.80
N CYS A 63 0.87 7.00 4.11
CA CYS A 63 0.34 7.50 2.84
C CYS A 63 0.42 6.53 1.67
N GLY A 64 1.18 5.44 1.78
CA GLY A 64 1.34 4.48 0.71
C GLY A 64 1.72 5.17 -0.61
N SER A 65 0.98 4.88 -1.66
CA SER A 65 1.19 5.48 -2.98
C SER A 65 0.55 6.87 -3.17
N GLY A 66 0.16 7.55 -2.06
CA GLY A 66 -0.27 8.94 -2.04
C GLY A 66 -1.72 9.19 -2.45
N SER A 67 -2.64 8.25 -2.24
CA SER A 67 -4.06 8.42 -2.65
C SER A 67 -4.72 9.63 -1.97
N ILE A 68 -4.51 9.79 -0.67
CA ILE A 68 -5.01 10.95 0.10
C ILE A 68 -4.40 12.26 -0.42
N LEU A 69 -3.09 12.26 -0.69
CA LEU A 69 -2.37 13.45 -1.15
C LEU A 69 -2.83 13.90 -2.54
N VAL A 70 -3.06 12.95 -3.45
CA VAL A 70 -3.61 13.25 -4.79
C VAL A 70 -5.03 13.82 -4.67
N GLY A 71 -5.89 13.19 -3.87
CA GLY A 71 -7.23 13.71 -3.63
C GLY A 71 -7.25 15.08 -2.94
N ALA A 72 -6.30 15.36 -2.04
CA ALA A 72 -6.11 16.65 -1.43
C ALA A 72 -5.69 17.71 -2.47
N ALA A 73 -4.72 17.39 -3.34
CA ALA A 73 -4.29 18.28 -4.41
C ALA A 73 -5.45 18.62 -5.37
N GLU A 74 -6.23 17.62 -5.79
CA GLU A 74 -7.40 17.79 -6.65
C GLU A 74 -8.44 18.73 -6.04
N GLN A 75 -8.53 18.82 -4.71
CA GLN A 75 -9.46 19.67 -3.96
C GLN A 75 -8.84 20.98 -3.44
N GLY A 76 -7.63 21.32 -3.88
CA GLY A 76 -7.00 22.57 -3.46
C GLY A 76 -6.56 22.58 -1.98
N ARG A 77 -6.32 21.43 -1.37
CA ARG A 77 -5.87 21.26 0.01
C ARG A 77 -4.38 20.90 0.06
N ALA A 78 -3.72 21.25 1.15
CA ALA A 78 -2.34 20.84 1.41
C ALA A 78 -2.31 19.51 2.18
N ALA A 79 -1.40 18.61 1.84
CA ALA A 79 -1.21 17.39 2.60
C ALA A 79 0.26 17.01 2.77
N LEU A 80 0.55 16.42 3.92
CA LEU A 80 1.81 15.74 4.22
C LEU A 80 1.53 14.24 4.35
N GLY A 81 2.25 13.44 3.58
CA GLY A 81 2.23 11.97 3.70
C GLY A 81 3.55 11.44 4.22
N ILE A 82 3.49 10.45 5.08
CA ILE A 82 4.64 9.72 5.60
C ILE A 82 4.46 8.25 5.23
N ASP A 83 5.52 7.59 4.80
CA ASP A 83 5.52 6.12 4.65
C ASP A 83 6.95 5.59 4.80
N VAL A 84 7.09 4.43 5.43
CA VAL A 84 8.38 3.77 5.63
C VAL A 84 8.86 3.03 4.39
N ASN A 85 7.96 2.74 3.45
CA ASN A 85 8.26 1.99 2.24
C ASN A 85 8.78 2.92 1.13
N PRO A 86 10.06 2.81 0.73
CA PRO A 86 10.66 3.69 -0.28
C PRO A 86 10.00 3.57 -1.66
N LEU A 87 9.47 2.41 -2.02
CA LEU A 87 8.67 2.26 -3.25
C LEU A 87 7.37 3.07 -3.18
N ALA A 88 6.67 3.01 -2.05
CA ALA A 88 5.41 3.74 -1.86
C ALA A 88 5.63 5.25 -1.96
N THR A 89 6.62 5.78 -1.24
CA THR A 89 6.98 7.21 -1.29
C THR A 89 7.47 7.65 -2.67
N PHE A 90 8.22 6.79 -3.37
CA PHE A 90 8.62 7.04 -4.76
C PHE A 90 7.39 7.18 -5.67
N VAL A 91 6.45 6.23 -5.61
CA VAL A 91 5.21 6.27 -6.41
C VAL A 91 4.39 7.52 -6.08
N ALA A 92 4.23 7.85 -4.79
CA ALA A 92 3.52 9.04 -4.36
C ALA A 92 4.17 10.32 -4.91
N ARG A 93 5.49 10.46 -4.78
CA ARG A 93 6.24 11.61 -5.30
C ARG A 93 6.09 11.78 -6.82
N VAL A 94 6.12 10.68 -7.59
CA VAL A 94 5.92 10.75 -9.05
C VAL A 94 4.51 11.22 -9.38
N LYS A 95 3.49 10.68 -8.73
CA LYS A 95 2.09 11.08 -8.94
C LYS A 95 1.83 12.56 -8.60
N LEU A 96 2.57 13.10 -7.65
CA LEU A 96 2.42 14.48 -7.14
C LEU A 96 3.32 15.49 -7.86
N THR A 97 4.12 15.07 -8.84
CA THR A 97 5.06 15.92 -9.55
C THR A 97 4.66 16.06 -11.02
N PRO A 98 3.86 17.07 -11.40
CA PRO A 98 3.49 17.31 -12.80
C PRO A 98 4.71 17.44 -13.71
N LEU A 99 4.64 16.88 -14.92
CA LEU A 99 5.66 17.06 -15.94
C LEU A 99 5.57 18.47 -16.52
N SER A 100 6.72 19.11 -16.72
CA SER A 100 6.78 20.33 -17.52
C SER A 100 6.56 20.02 -19.02
N PRO A 101 6.21 21.01 -19.85
CA PRO A 101 6.13 20.82 -21.29
C PRO A 101 7.42 20.22 -21.89
N GLY A 102 8.59 20.61 -21.36
CA GLY A 102 9.87 20.06 -21.76
C GLY A 102 10.04 18.58 -21.36
N ASP A 103 9.59 18.19 -20.15
CA ASP A 103 9.61 16.79 -19.73
C ASP A 103 8.67 15.93 -20.58
N VAL A 104 7.49 16.45 -20.96
CA VAL A 104 6.54 15.77 -21.86
C VAL A 104 7.18 15.55 -23.22
N ALA A 105 7.78 16.60 -23.82
CA ALA A 105 8.46 16.50 -25.11
C ALA A 105 9.63 15.50 -25.06
N ALA A 106 10.45 15.56 -24.01
CA ALA A 106 11.57 14.64 -23.80
C ALA A 106 11.08 13.19 -23.63
N THR A 107 9.94 12.98 -22.96
CA THR A 107 9.34 11.64 -22.77
C THR A 107 8.77 11.10 -24.09
N ALA A 108 8.12 11.95 -24.90
CA ALA A 108 7.67 11.59 -26.24
C ALA A 108 8.84 11.25 -27.16
N GLY A 109 9.92 12.04 -27.11
CA GLY A 109 11.18 11.76 -27.83
C GLY A 109 11.83 10.44 -27.42
N PHE A 110 11.87 10.15 -26.11
CA PHE A 110 12.33 8.86 -25.60
C PHE A 110 11.47 7.70 -26.18
N LEU A 111 10.16 7.85 -26.18
CA LEU A 111 9.25 6.83 -26.69
C LEU A 111 9.41 6.59 -28.20
N ALA A 112 9.64 7.64 -28.98
CA ALA A 112 9.89 7.55 -30.42
C ALA A 112 11.21 6.84 -30.74
N GLY A 113 12.28 7.17 -30.02
CA GLY A 113 13.61 6.58 -30.18
C GLY A 113 13.83 5.25 -29.46
N PHE A 114 12.85 4.77 -28.74
CA PHE A 114 12.99 3.69 -27.78
C PHE A 114 13.52 2.36 -28.34
N PRO A 115 13.09 1.82 -29.51
CA PRO A 115 13.60 0.54 -29.99
C PRO A 115 15.12 0.55 -30.19
N ALA A 116 15.64 1.61 -30.80
CA ALA A 116 17.06 1.78 -31.02
C ALA A 116 17.82 2.00 -29.69
N ALA A 117 17.25 2.78 -28.76
CA ALA A 117 17.83 3.04 -27.46
C ALA A 117 17.94 1.75 -26.61
N ALA A 118 16.87 0.93 -26.60
CA ALA A 118 16.87 -0.34 -25.87
C ALA A 118 17.83 -1.38 -26.48
N ALA A 119 17.99 -1.37 -27.81
CA ALA A 119 18.90 -2.28 -28.49
C ALA A 119 20.39 -2.02 -28.16
N THR A 120 20.76 -0.75 -27.91
CA THR A 120 22.15 -0.33 -27.69
C THR A 120 22.51 -0.06 -26.22
N ALA A 121 21.51 0.03 -25.32
CA ALA A 121 21.74 0.34 -23.92
C ALA A 121 22.46 -0.78 -23.17
N THR A 122 23.29 -0.38 -22.22
CA THR A 122 23.88 -1.30 -21.25
C THR A 122 22.79 -1.86 -20.34
N PRO A 123 22.60 -3.17 -20.29
CA PRO A 123 21.57 -3.75 -19.41
C PRO A 123 21.81 -3.36 -17.94
N TRP A 124 20.75 -2.99 -17.24
CA TRP A 124 20.83 -2.79 -15.79
C TRP A 124 21.24 -4.11 -15.12
N PRO A 125 22.05 -4.06 -14.05
CA PRO A 125 22.46 -5.27 -13.34
C PRO A 125 21.26 -6.10 -12.83
N VAL A 126 21.36 -7.41 -12.89
CA VAL A 126 20.35 -8.29 -12.32
C VAL A 126 20.32 -8.09 -10.80
N PRO A 127 19.18 -7.72 -10.19
CA PRO A 127 19.09 -7.57 -8.75
C PRO A 127 19.39 -8.87 -8.00
N VAL A 128 19.99 -8.78 -6.80
CA VAL A 128 20.29 -9.94 -5.93
C VAL A 128 19.01 -10.47 -5.26
N LEU A 129 17.97 -10.71 -6.04
CA LEU A 129 16.69 -11.24 -5.62
C LEU A 129 16.59 -12.72 -6.00
N ARG A 130 16.62 -13.62 -5.01
CA ARG A 130 16.63 -15.08 -5.22
C ARG A 130 15.49 -15.62 -6.08
N ILE A 131 14.36 -14.90 -6.13
CA ILE A 131 13.21 -15.32 -6.93
C ILE A 131 13.21 -14.74 -8.34
N ALA A 132 14.12 -13.84 -8.70
CA ALA A 132 14.13 -13.21 -10.03
C ALA A 132 14.04 -14.24 -11.19
N PRO A 133 14.81 -15.36 -11.20
CA PRO A 133 14.71 -16.38 -12.25
C PRO A 133 13.39 -17.17 -12.24
N LYS A 134 12.62 -17.09 -11.16
CA LYS A 134 11.32 -17.77 -11.04
C LYS A 134 10.15 -16.88 -11.46
N VAL A 135 10.32 -15.57 -11.38
CA VAL A 135 9.26 -14.60 -11.68
C VAL A 135 9.32 -14.05 -13.09
N PHE A 136 10.46 -14.17 -13.79
CA PHE A 136 10.60 -13.74 -15.17
C PHE A 136 11.17 -14.85 -16.04
N GLU A 137 10.65 -14.99 -17.26
CA GLU A 137 11.29 -15.76 -18.32
C GLU A 137 12.62 -15.10 -18.70
N PRO A 138 13.66 -15.84 -19.13
CA PRO A 138 15.00 -15.27 -19.39
C PRO A 138 15.00 -14.10 -20.39
N GLU A 139 14.26 -14.22 -21.49
CA GLU A 139 14.17 -13.17 -22.51
C GLU A 139 13.41 -11.94 -22.02
N ILE A 140 12.33 -12.16 -21.25
CA ILE A 140 11.59 -11.08 -20.55
C ILE A 140 12.52 -10.33 -19.60
N LEU A 141 13.27 -11.06 -18.77
CA LEU A 141 14.21 -10.46 -17.83
C LEU A 141 15.25 -9.61 -18.57
N ALA A 142 15.87 -10.18 -19.62
CA ALA A 142 16.85 -9.47 -20.42
C ALA A 142 16.27 -8.19 -21.07
N ALA A 143 15.05 -8.25 -21.59
CA ALA A 143 14.38 -7.09 -22.16
C ALA A 143 14.07 -6.03 -21.11
N LEU A 144 13.57 -6.43 -19.91
CA LEU A 144 13.32 -5.51 -18.81
C LEU A 144 14.59 -4.79 -18.35
N LEU A 145 15.72 -5.51 -18.25
CA LEU A 145 16.99 -4.93 -17.82
C LEU A 145 17.59 -4.00 -18.87
N ARG A 146 17.51 -4.32 -20.17
CA ARG A 146 17.91 -3.40 -21.25
C ARG A 146 17.07 -2.13 -21.24
N LEU A 147 15.74 -2.27 -21.09
CA LEU A 147 14.84 -1.12 -20.97
C LEU A 147 15.21 -0.23 -19.78
N ARG A 148 15.50 -0.85 -18.63
CA ARG A 148 15.94 -0.13 -17.43
C ARG A 148 17.24 0.63 -17.69
N GLY A 149 18.22 0.00 -18.35
CA GLY A 149 19.46 0.65 -18.75
C GLY A 149 19.25 1.84 -19.69
N ALA A 150 18.37 1.69 -20.69
CA ALA A 150 18.01 2.78 -21.59
C ALA A 150 17.38 3.98 -20.87
N ILE A 151 16.55 3.75 -19.84
CA ILE A 151 16.00 4.81 -19.00
C ILE A 151 17.12 5.55 -18.27
N GLU A 152 18.07 4.84 -17.67
CA GLU A 152 19.19 5.48 -16.96
C GLU A 152 20.12 6.30 -17.87
N GLU A 153 20.42 5.78 -19.07
CA GLU A 153 21.35 6.42 -20.00
C GLU A 153 20.74 7.59 -20.77
N ARG A 154 19.43 7.54 -21.05
CA ARG A 154 18.77 8.47 -22.00
C ARG A 154 17.80 9.46 -21.38
N ALA A 155 17.43 9.31 -20.11
CA ALA A 155 16.56 10.28 -19.46
C ALA A 155 17.28 11.63 -19.28
N VAL A 156 16.69 12.70 -19.78
CA VAL A 156 17.28 14.05 -19.82
C VAL A 156 17.16 14.75 -18.47
N THR A 157 16.02 14.57 -17.76
CA THR A 157 15.80 15.21 -16.46
C THR A 157 15.52 14.18 -15.37
N LYS A 158 15.78 14.55 -14.11
CA LYS A 158 15.43 13.69 -12.95
C LYS A 158 13.92 13.41 -12.88
N ARG A 159 13.10 14.38 -13.32
CA ARG A 159 11.63 14.24 -13.32
C ARG A 159 11.20 13.24 -14.37
N GLN A 160 11.67 13.38 -15.60
CA GLN A 160 11.44 12.42 -16.67
C GLN A 160 11.92 11.02 -16.28
N ARG A 161 13.15 10.89 -15.76
CA ARG A 161 13.68 9.59 -15.31
C ARG A 161 12.77 8.89 -14.31
N ARG A 162 12.28 9.62 -13.28
CA ARG A 162 11.35 9.06 -12.29
C ARG A 162 10.04 8.63 -12.91
N PHE A 163 9.51 9.40 -13.85
CA PHE A 163 8.29 9.08 -14.57
C PHE A 163 8.43 7.82 -15.42
N LEU A 164 9.50 7.72 -16.21
CA LEU A 164 9.84 6.53 -16.99
C LEU A 164 10.07 5.30 -16.09
N LEU A 165 10.75 5.49 -14.96
CA LEU A 165 10.97 4.40 -13.98
C LEU A 165 9.66 3.90 -13.39
N LEU A 166 8.70 4.78 -13.09
CA LEU A 166 7.38 4.36 -12.61
C LEU A 166 6.63 3.55 -13.66
N ALA A 167 6.65 3.97 -14.93
CA ALA A 167 6.06 3.22 -16.04
C ALA A 167 6.68 1.83 -16.16
N TRP A 168 8.02 1.76 -16.04
CA TRP A 168 8.76 0.50 -16.08
C TRP A 168 8.42 -0.42 -14.89
N LEU A 169 8.41 0.09 -13.65
CA LEU A 169 8.01 -0.66 -12.45
C LEU A 169 6.59 -1.22 -12.58
N SER A 170 5.69 -0.43 -13.17
CA SER A 170 4.30 -0.85 -13.39
C SER A 170 4.16 -1.94 -14.47
N THR A 171 5.19 -2.17 -15.28
CA THR A 171 5.22 -3.23 -16.29
C THR A 171 5.66 -4.58 -15.71
N LEU A 172 6.35 -4.60 -14.56
CA LEU A 172 6.95 -5.82 -13.99
C LEU A 172 5.91 -6.92 -13.71
N GLU A 173 4.78 -6.59 -13.06
CA GLU A 173 3.74 -7.59 -12.77
C GLU A 173 3.10 -8.12 -14.06
N ASP A 174 2.96 -7.27 -15.09
CA ASP A 174 2.42 -7.67 -16.38
C ASP A 174 3.38 -8.57 -17.16
N ALA A 175 4.66 -8.30 -17.13
CA ALA A 175 5.69 -9.11 -17.76
C ALA A 175 6.06 -10.36 -16.93
N GLY A 176 5.65 -10.44 -15.66
CA GLY A 176 6.03 -11.51 -14.76
C GLY A 176 5.23 -12.81 -14.91
N SER A 177 5.84 -13.95 -14.55
CA SER A 177 5.20 -15.24 -14.38
C SER A 177 4.71 -15.46 -12.94
N TYR A 178 4.27 -14.41 -12.29
CA TYR A 178 3.76 -14.39 -10.92
C TYR A 178 2.48 -13.55 -10.82
N PHE A 179 1.87 -13.57 -9.66
CA PHE A 179 0.80 -12.66 -9.28
C PHE A 179 0.83 -12.45 -7.76
N LYS A 180 0.33 -11.31 -7.33
CA LYS A 180 0.25 -10.96 -5.91
C LYS A 180 -1.08 -11.43 -5.38
N GLU A 181 -1.06 -12.30 -4.35
CA GLU A 181 -2.25 -12.84 -3.70
C GLU A 181 -1.96 -13.14 -2.23
N GLY A 182 -2.89 -12.75 -1.37
CA GLY A 182 -2.71 -12.90 0.09
C GLY A 182 -1.38 -12.28 0.53
N ASN A 183 -0.66 -12.94 1.41
CA ASN A 183 0.55 -12.44 2.05
C ASN A 183 1.82 -12.51 1.18
N GLY A 184 1.72 -12.46 -0.14
CA GLY A 184 2.94 -12.48 -0.93
C GLY A 184 2.78 -12.77 -2.42
N ILE A 185 3.88 -13.22 -3.00
CA ILE A 185 3.99 -13.54 -4.42
C ILE A 185 3.67 -15.02 -4.63
N LYS A 186 2.74 -15.29 -5.53
CA LYS A 186 2.39 -16.64 -5.99
C LYS A 186 2.91 -16.85 -7.39
N TYR A 187 3.57 -17.99 -7.60
CA TYR A 187 4.00 -18.38 -8.93
C TYR A 187 2.82 -18.93 -9.72
N ARG A 188 2.73 -18.58 -11.01
CA ARG A 188 1.73 -19.15 -11.89
C ARG A 188 2.08 -20.62 -12.14
N ASN A 189 1.24 -21.50 -11.66
CA ASN A 189 1.42 -22.95 -11.87
C ASN A 189 0.95 -23.31 -13.29
N ARG A 190 1.89 -23.76 -14.12
CA ARG A 190 1.63 -24.19 -15.50
C ARG A 190 0.52 -25.24 -15.62
N LYS A 191 0.43 -26.16 -14.66
CA LYS A 191 -0.59 -27.23 -14.65
C LYS A 191 -2.00 -26.71 -14.34
N ARG A 192 -2.12 -25.65 -13.52
CA ARG A 192 -3.42 -25.06 -13.14
C ARG A 192 -3.92 -23.98 -14.10
N ALA A 193 -3.04 -23.50 -14.96
CA ALA A 193 -3.33 -22.44 -15.92
C ALA A 193 -3.39 -23.01 -17.35
N ALA A 194 -4.14 -24.11 -17.54
CA ALA A 194 -4.34 -24.71 -18.88
C ALA A 194 -4.74 -23.63 -19.90
N GLY A 195 -4.06 -23.60 -21.04
CA GLY A 195 -4.25 -22.58 -22.07
C GLY A 195 -3.55 -21.24 -21.83
N CYS A 196 -3.03 -20.97 -20.61
CA CYS A 196 -2.27 -19.76 -20.34
C CYS A 196 -0.77 -19.90 -20.63
N TYR A 197 -0.29 -21.09 -20.91
CA TYR A 197 1.09 -21.41 -21.27
C TYR A 197 1.15 -22.19 -22.56
N VAL A 198 2.15 -21.92 -23.36
CA VAL A 198 2.47 -22.63 -24.61
C VAL A 198 3.90 -23.16 -24.56
N ALA A 199 4.13 -24.30 -25.22
CA ALA A 199 5.49 -24.85 -25.40
C ALA A 199 6.25 -24.00 -26.43
N ARG A 200 7.51 -23.74 -26.16
CA ARG A 200 8.46 -23.12 -27.10
C ARG A 200 9.16 -24.20 -27.94
N PRO A 201 9.75 -23.81 -29.09
CA PRO A 201 10.57 -24.76 -29.89
C PRO A 201 11.74 -25.36 -29.13
N ASP A 202 12.29 -24.68 -28.13
CA ASP A 202 13.36 -25.15 -27.25
C ASP A 202 12.87 -26.10 -26.12
N GLY A 203 11.59 -26.48 -26.14
CA GLY A 203 10.97 -27.38 -25.15
C GLY A 203 10.60 -26.67 -23.85
N GLN A 204 10.88 -25.38 -23.72
CA GLN A 204 10.48 -24.58 -22.55
C GLN A 204 9.03 -24.10 -22.67
N TRP A 205 8.43 -23.77 -21.54
CA TRP A 205 7.09 -23.22 -21.48
C TRP A 205 7.12 -21.71 -21.21
N GLN A 206 6.34 -20.96 -21.93
CA GLN A 206 6.12 -19.54 -21.69
C GLN A 206 4.64 -19.21 -21.57
N ARG A 207 4.34 -18.02 -21.02
CA ARG A 207 2.95 -17.55 -21.03
C ARG A 207 2.50 -17.27 -22.46
N ALA A 208 1.33 -17.82 -22.82
CA ALA A 208 0.76 -17.65 -24.17
C ALA A 208 0.69 -16.19 -24.60
N ARG A 209 0.39 -15.28 -23.68
CA ARG A 209 0.28 -13.84 -23.93
C ARG A 209 1.59 -13.15 -24.33
N PHE A 210 2.76 -13.75 -24.06
CA PHE A 210 4.04 -13.14 -24.43
C PHE A 210 4.33 -13.22 -25.95
N GLY A 211 3.65 -14.13 -26.65
CA GLY A 211 3.91 -14.37 -28.08
C GLY A 211 5.27 -15.00 -28.37
N ALA A 212 5.66 -15.00 -29.62
CA ALA A 212 6.95 -15.52 -30.06
C ALA A 212 8.11 -14.58 -29.69
N ASP A 213 7.88 -13.27 -29.74
CA ASP A 213 8.87 -12.24 -29.40
C ASP A 213 8.57 -11.65 -28.01
N GLN A 214 9.27 -12.15 -27.01
CA GLN A 214 9.11 -11.69 -25.62
C GLN A 214 9.66 -10.26 -25.39
N ALA A 215 10.65 -9.85 -26.15
CA ALA A 215 11.18 -8.50 -26.07
C ALA A 215 10.17 -7.48 -26.58
N ALA A 216 9.54 -7.77 -27.73
CA ALA A 216 8.46 -6.94 -28.27
C ALA A 216 7.26 -6.86 -27.31
N PHE A 217 6.94 -7.95 -26.58
CA PHE A 217 5.90 -7.91 -25.55
C PHE A 217 6.23 -6.91 -24.44
N VAL A 218 7.46 -6.94 -23.91
CA VAL A 218 7.90 -6.00 -22.85
C VAL A 218 7.83 -4.56 -23.36
N GLU A 219 8.33 -4.32 -24.56
CA GLU A 219 8.28 -3.02 -25.20
C GLU A 219 6.84 -2.51 -25.35
N ALA A 220 5.94 -3.32 -25.90
CA ALA A 220 4.53 -2.95 -26.09
C ALA A 220 3.84 -2.65 -24.75
N ALA A 221 4.08 -3.47 -23.73
CA ALA A 221 3.52 -3.26 -22.40
C ALA A 221 4.01 -1.95 -21.76
N PHE A 222 5.30 -1.65 -21.88
CA PHE A 222 5.87 -0.40 -21.39
C PHE A 222 5.31 0.82 -22.15
N ARG A 223 5.26 0.76 -23.50
CA ARG A 223 4.71 1.83 -24.34
C ARG A 223 3.26 2.14 -23.98
N ALA A 224 2.42 1.11 -23.85
CA ALA A 224 1.03 1.26 -23.46
C ALA A 224 0.88 1.91 -22.10
N ARG A 225 1.71 1.52 -21.13
CA ARG A 225 1.74 2.10 -19.78
C ARG A 225 2.15 3.57 -19.82
N LEU A 226 3.24 3.87 -20.52
CA LEU A 226 3.77 5.23 -20.61
C LEU A 226 2.82 6.17 -21.35
N ALA A 227 2.18 5.71 -22.45
CA ALA A 227 1.17 6.47 -23.17
C ALA A 227 -0.01 6.81 -22.25
N ALA A 228 -0.57 5.82 -21.53
CA ALA A 228 -1.65 6.05 -20.58
C ALA A 228 -1.26 7.04 -19.44
N MET A 229 -0.01 7.04 -19.02
CA MET A 229 0.49 7.99 -18.01
C MET A 229 0.64 9.40 -18.59
N LEU A 230 1.07 9.55 -19.84
CA LEU A 230 1.15 10.86 -20.52
C LEU A 230 -0.25 11.44 -20.79
N ASP A 231 -1.21 10.61 -21.23
CA ASP A 231 -2.60 11.01 -21.44
C ASP A 231 -3.22 11.53 -20.12
N ASP A 232 -2.93 10.88 -19.01
CA ASP A 232 -3.38 11.30 -17.69
C ASP A 232 -2.76 12.64 -17.24
N GLY A 233 -1.66 13.05 -17.86
CA GLY A 233 -1.03 14.34 -17.58
C GLY A 233 -1.97 15.53 -17.73
N ALA A 234 -3.00 15.41 -18.59
CA ALA A 234 -4.09 16.38 -18.72
C ALA A 234 -4.93 16.51 -17.43
N ALA A 235 -4.95 15.48 -16.57
CA ALA A 235 -5.62 15.51 -15.27
C ALA A 235 -4.88 16.35 -14.22
N TRP A 236 -3.60 16.72 -14.46
CA TRP A 236 -2.88 17.69 -13.66
C TRP A 236 -3.42 19.10 -13.94
N SER A 237 -4.56 19.41 -13.35
CA SER A 237 -5.18 20.74 -13.49
C SER A 237 -4.26 21.85 -12.97
N ALA A 238 -4.25 22.97 -13.68
CA ALA A 238 -3.55 24.19 -13.23
C ALA A 238 -4.09 24.73 -11.89
N SER A 239 -5.34 24.41 -11.54
CA SER A 239 -5.96 24.81 -10.27
C SER A 239 -5.60 23.90 -9.09
N ALA A 240 -5.05 22.70 -9.34
CA ALA A 240 -4.69 21.77 -8.29
C ALA A 240 -3.40 22.21 -7.56
N GLN A 241 -3.40 22.09 -6.24
CA GLN A 241 -2.24 22.50 -5.42
C GLN A 241 -1.21 21.36 -5.30
N TRP A 242 -0.63 20.92 -6.42
CA TRP A 242 0.38 19.87 -6.43
C TRP A 242 1.63 20.23 -5.62
N SER A 243 2.06 21.49 -5.68
CA SER A 243 3.23 22.00 -4.96
C SER A 243 3.05 22.06 -3.44
N ALA A 244 1.81 22.03 -2.96
CA ALA A 244 1.49 22.02 -1.53
C ALA A 244 1.52 20.60 -0.92
N GLN A 245 1.77 19.56 -1.76
CA GLN A 245 1.88 18.19 -1.30
C GLN A 245 3.31 17.85 -0.93
N ARG A 246 3.49 17.19 0.22
CA ARG A 246 4.79 16.76 0.71
C ARG A 246 4.77 15.27 1.02
N VAL A 247 5.86 14.56 0.70
CA VAL A 247 6.04 13.14 1.02
C VAL A 247 7.35 12.95 1.74
N VAL A 248 7.28 12.41 2.95
CA VAL A 248 8.42 12.04 3.79
C VAL A 248 8.56 10.52 3.80
N GLU A 249 9.80 10.05 3.64
CA GLU A 249 10.14 8.64 3.77
C GLU A 249 10.69 8.39 5.16
N GLY A 250 9.91 7.67 5.96
CA GLY A 250 10.26 7.38 7.35
C GLY A 250 9.17 6.61 8.06
N ASP A 251 9.43 6.19 9.28
CA ASP A 251 8.40 5.55 10.09
C ASP A 251 7.42 6.58 10.68
N ALA A 252 6.15 6.16 10.79
CA ALA A 252 5.08 7.05 11.21
C ALA A 252 5.29 7.65 12.60
N LEU A 253 5.87 6.91 13.53
CA LEU A 253 6.12 7.39 14.90
C LEU A 253 7.24 8.44 14.95
N GLY A 254 8.39 8.12 14.36
CA GLY A 254 9.55 9.00 14.35
C GLY A 254 9.26 10.30 13.61
N GLU A 255 8.71 10.21 12.40
CA GLU A 255 8.45 11.40 11.58
C GLU A 255 7.31 12.26 12.13
N THR A 256 6.22 11.67 12.66
CA THR A 256 5.15 12.49 13.25
C THR A 256 5.60 13.20 14.52
N ALA A 257 6.53 12.61 15.29
CA ALA A 257 7.07 13.25 16.49
C ALA A 257 7.85 14.55 16.19
N LEU A 258 8.40 14.67 14.98
CA LEU A 258 9.15 15.86 14.52
C LEU A 258 8.22 17.00 14.04
N LEU A 259 6.93 16.73 13.83
CA LEU A 259 5.99 17.73 13.35
C LEU A 259 5.59 18.71 14.48
N GLU A 260 5.34 19.95 14.10
CA GLU A 260 4.88 20.98 15.05
C GLU A 260 3.49 20.64 15.62
N PRO A 261 3.25 20.85 16.91
CA PRO A 261 1.93 20.72 17.51
C PRO A 261 0.90 21.63 16.84
N ALA A 262 -0.36 21.21 16.78
CA ALA A 262 -1.48 21.99 16.24
C ALA A 262 -1.22 22.54 14.82
N SER A 263 -0.55 21.75 13.97
CA SER A 263 -0.19 22.16 12.61
C SER A 263 -1.10 21.60 11.52
N PHE A 264 -2.00 20.67 11.85
CA PHE A 264 -2.94 20.04 10.90
C PHE A 264 -4.39 20.21 11.34
N ASP A 265 -5.27 20.37 10.35
CA ASP A 265 -6.72 20.47 10.58
C ASP A 265 -7.37 19.08 10.60
N SER A 266 -6.77 18.13 9.90
CA SER A 266 -7.26 16.75 9.81
C SER A 266 -6.12 15.76 9.68
N VAL A 267 -6.35 14.57 10.22
CA VAL A 267 -5.52 13.37 9.97
C VAL A 267 -6.40 12.32 9.31
N VAL A 268 -5.93 11.70 8.22
CA VAL A 268 -6.65 10.63 7.52
C VAL A 268 -5.68 9.54 7.13
N PHE A 269 -5.89 8.31 7.58
CA PHE A 269 -5.00 7.21 7.24
C PHE A 269 -5.66 5.84 7.36
N SER A 270 -5.02 4.85 6.73
CA SER A 270 -5.23 3.43 7.02
C SER A 270 -3.90 2.83 7.44
N PRO A 271 -3.74 2.45 8.70
CA PRO A 271 -2.53 1.75 9.13
C PRO A 271 -2.49 0.37 8.49
N PRO A 272 -1.32 -0.26 8.37
CA PRO A 272 -1.24 -1.69 8.08
C PRO A 272 -2.17 -2.46 9.02
N TYR A 273 -3.00 -3.39 8.49
CA TYR A 273 -3.96 -4.11 9.31
C TYR A 273 -3.29 -5.18 10.16
N ALA A 274 -3.88 -5.47 11.32
CA ALA A 274 -3.44 -6.55 12.20
C ALA A 274 -3.79 -7.94 11.62
N ASN A 275 -3.42 -8.21 10.37
CA ASN A 275 -3.73 -9.43 9.62
C ASN A 275 -2.51 -10.22 9.15
N ARG A 276 -1.31 -9.85 9.62
CA ARG A 276 0.00 -10.40 9.25
C ARG A 276 0.41 -10.17 7.79
N PHE A 277 -0.26 -9.27 7.08
CA PHE A 277 0.11 -8.96 5.71
C PHE A 277 1.47 -8.23 5.69
N ASP A 278 2.43 -8.80 4.98
CA ASP A 278 3.76 -8.21 4.80
C ASP A 278 3.82 -7.50 3.45
N TYR A 279 3.67 -6.19 3.48
CA TYR A 279 3.68 -5.32 2.30
C TYR A 279 5.02 -5.40 1.55
N PHE A 280 6.13 -5.52 2.28
CA PHE A 280 7.46 -5.63 1.68
C PHE A 280 7.62 -6.98 0.95
N GLU A 281 7.05 -8.06 1.48
CA GLU A 281 7.05 -9.35 0.80
C GLU A 281 6.21 -9.32 -0.49
N SER A 282 5.08 -8.65 -0.49
CA SER A 282 4.21 -8.53 -1.67
C SER A 282 4.82 -7.63 -2.75
N GLN A 283 5.63 -6.66 -2.37
CA GLN A 283 6.25 -5.67 -3.26
C GLN A 283 7.74 -5.90 -3.49
N LYS A 284 8.27 -7.04 -3.07
CA LYS A 284 9.73 -7.29 -3.13
C LYS A 284 10.31 -7.26 -4.55
N VAL A 285 9.55 -7.61 -5.57
CA VAL A 285 10.05 -7.52 -6.96
C VAL A 285 10.32 -6.07 -7.32
N GLU A 286 9.37 -5.20 -7.09
CA GLU A 286 9.50 -3.78 -7.38
C GLU A 286 10.54 -3.09 -6.50
N LEU A 287 10.65 -3.48 -5.23
CA LEU A 287 11.68 -2.97 -4.31
C LEU A 287 13.09 -3.26 -4.83
N TRP A 288 13.37 -4.51 -5.23
CA TRP A 288 14.68 -4.91 -5.73
C TRP A 288 14.97 -4.40 -7.14
N PHE A 289 14.01 -4.53 -8.06
CA PHE A 289 14.17 -4.09 -9.44
C PHE A 289 14.21 -2.56 -9.56
N GLY A 290 13.55 -1.83 -8.66
CA GLY A 290 13.60 -0.37 -8.58
C GLY A 290 14.88 0.17 -7.97
N GLY A 291 15.71 -0.68 -7.35
CA GLY A 291 16.92 -0.27 -6.62
C GLY A 291 16.60 0.42 -5.28
N PHE A 292 15.45 0.11 -4.66
CA PHE A 292 15.07 0.61 -3.33
C PHE A 292 15.65 -0.22 -2.20
N VAL A 293 16.02 -1.46 -2.49
CA VAL A 293 16.79 -2.34 -1.63
C VAL A 293 17.80 -3.12 -2.47
N GLU A 294 19.00 -3.32 -1.92
CA GLU A 294 20.09 -4.03 -2.58
C GLU A 294 20.45 -5.33 -1.85
N SER A 295 19.99 -5.49 -0.61
CA SER A 295 20.29 -6.64 0.24
C SER A 295 19.08 -7.11 1.04
N TYR A 296 19.10 -8.39 1.46
CA TYR A 296 18.08 -8.91 2.37
C TYR A 296 18.18 -8.29 3.78
N ASP A 297 19.32 -7.72 4.13
CA ASP A 297 19.50 -7.01 5.41
C ASP A 297 18.78 -5.67 5.39
N GLU A 298 18.85 -4.92 4.29
CA GLU A 298 18.07 -3.68 4.10
C GLU A 298 16.57 -3.96 4.14
N LEU A 299 16.12 -5.03 3.46
CA LEU A 299 14.71 -5.43 3.52
C LEU A 299 14.28 -5.77 4.95
N ARG A 300 15.13 -6.44 5.73
CA ARG A 300 14.87 -6.71 7.16
C ARG A 300 14.83 -5.44 7.99
N ALA A 301 15.72 -4.49 7.72
CA ALA A 301 15.74 -3.20 8.39
C ALA A 301 14.46 -2.39 8.14
N LEU A 302 13.96 -2.36 6.90
CA LEU A 302 12.68 -1.74 6.57
C LEU A 302 11.51 -2.39 7.34
N ARG A 303 11.45 -3.74 7.37
CA ARG A 303 10.43 -4.47 8.13
C ARG A 303 10.44 -4.15 9.62
N LYS A 304 11.62 -4.00 10.22
CA LYS A 304 11.76 -3.67 11.64
C LYS A 304 11.35 -2.23 11.98
N ARG A 305 11.42 -1.32 11.02
CA ARG A 305 10.99 0.08 11.16
C ARG A 305 9.49 0.27 10.93
N SER A 306 8.83 -0.70 10.31
CA SER A 306 7.39 -0.62 10.07
C SER A 306 6.58 -0.90 11.34
N LEU A 307 5.31 -0.46 11.33
CA LEU A 307 4.33 -0.82 12.36
C LEU A 307 4.23 -2.35 12.49
N ARG A 308 4.13 -2.85 13.72
CA ARG A 308 4.14 -4.28 14.05
C ARG A 308 2.85 -5.00 13.62
N SER A 309 2.55 -5.02 12.33
CA SER A 309 1.39 -5.66 11.72
C SER A 309 1.68 -7.04 11.10
N HIS A 310 2.96 -7.40 10.96
CA HIS A 310 3.42 -8.64 10.32
C HIS A 310 4.56 -9.30 11.09
N LEU A 311 4.82 -10.59 10.83
CA LEU A 311 5.78 -11.39 11.59
C LEU A 311 7.26 -11.01 11.35
N GLY A 312 7.55 -10.22 10.34
CA GLY A 312 8.90 -9.68 10.07
C GLY A 312 9.23 -8.39 10.82
N ALA A 313 8.28 -7.83 11.58
CA ALA A 313 8.47 -6.64 12.39
C ALA A 313 9.26 -6.94 13.68
N ALA A 314 9.63 -5.90 14.44
CA ALA A 314 10.38 -6.02 15.71
C ALA A 314 9.44 -6.45 16.86
N LEU A 315 9.09 -7.73 16.93
CA LEU A 315 8.17 -8.29 17.93
C LEU A 315 8.78 -8.50 19.32
N ASP A 316 10.07 -8.28 19.46
CA ASP A 316 10.86 -8.35 20.70
C ASP A 316 10.68 -7.13 21.61
N ARG A 317 10.11 -6.03 21.09
CA ARG A 317 9.81 -4.83 21.89
C ARG A 317 8.50 -4.99 22.65
N ALA A 318 8.41 -4.38 23.85
CA ALA A 318 7.19 -4.34 24.65
C ALA A 318 6.01 -3.80 23.82
N GLY A 319 4.84 -4.39 24.00
CA GLY A 319 3.57 -3.95 23.40
C GLY A 319 2.65 -3.32 24.44
N VAL A 320 1.40 -3.10 24.07
CA VAL A 320 0.37 -2.65 25.02
C VAL A 320 0.06 -3.76 26.02
N SER A 321 -0.18 -3.37 27.27
CA SER A 321 -0.78 -4.22 28.30
C SER A 321 -2.19 -3.69 28.55
N ASP A 322 -3.17 -4.32 27.94
CA ASP A 322 -4.57 -3.89 27.96
C ASP A 322 -5.48 -5.07 28.27
N PRO A 323 -6.43 -4.93 29.23
CA PRO A 323 -7.25 -6.05 29.69
C PRO A 323 -8.07 -6.72 28.61
N ASP A 324 -8.66 -5.97 27.67
CA ASP A 324 -9.46 -6.54 26.59
C ASP A 324 -8.58 -7.23 25.53
N VAL A 325 -7.46 -6.62 25.19
CA VAL A 325 -6.46 -7.21 24.30
C VAL A 325 -5.95 -8.53 24.87
N GLU A 326 -5.60 -8.55 26.16
CA GLU A 326 -5.17 -9.78 26.85
C GLU A 326 -6.25 -10.85 26.94
N ALA A 327 -7.49 -10.45 27.24
CA ALA A 327 -8.61 -11.36 27.30
C ALA A 327 -8.96 -11.97 25.91
N LEU A 328 -8.75 -11.22 24.82
CA LEU A 328 -8.91 -11.73 23.45
C LEU A 328 -7.75 -12.67 23.08
N ILE A 329 -6.52 -12.28 23.34
CA ILE A 329 -5.33 -13.09 23.08
C ILE A 329 -5.41 -14.43 23.83
N GLY A 330 -5.82 -14.39 25.12
CA GLY A 330 -5.97 -15.60 25.96
C GLY A 330 -7.01 -16.62 25.46
N ARG A 331 -7.88 -16.23 24.48
CA ARG A 331 -8.86 -17.13 23.86
C ARG A 331 -8.35 -17.78 22.57
N ILE A 332 -7.19 -17.38 22.05
CA ILE A 332 -6.59 -17.99 20.87
C ILE A 332 -6.17 -19.42 21.24
N ASP A 333 -6.74 -20.41 20.56
CA ASP A 333 -6.44 -21.81 20.79
C ASP A 333 -4.91 -22.07 20.68
N PRO A 334 -4.25 -22.56 21.76
CA PRO A 334 -2.84 -22.89 21.77
C PRO A 334 -2.41 -23.93 20.71
N GLY A 335 -3.34 -24.82 20.31
CA GLY A 335 -3.10 -25.82 19.26
C GLY A 335 -3.21 -25.26 17.84
N SER A 336 -3.74 -24.04 17.66
CA SER A 336 -3.92 -23.43 16.35
C SER A 336 -2.60 -23.00 15.73
N TYR A 337 -2.60 -22.77 14.41
CA TYR A 337 -1.46 -22.16 13.72
C TYR A 337 -1.08 -20.80 14.33
N ALA A 338 -2.06 -20.05 14.81
CA ALA A 338 -1.85 -18.76 15.43
C ALA A 338 -0.97 -18.85 16.71
N ALA A 339 -1.08 -19.92 17.46
CA ALA A 339 -0.27 -20.14 18.66
C ALA A 339 1.18 -20.57 18.35
N ARG A 340 1.42 -21.17 17.18
CA ARG A 340 2.77 -21.57 16.72
C ARG A 340 3.59 -20.41 16.13
N THR A 341 2.96 -19.24 15.97
CA THR A 341 3.58 -18.01 15.51
C THR A 341 3.43 -16.96 16.62
N PRO A 342 4.29 -15.94 16.70
CA PRO A 342 4.22 -14.93 17.77
C PRO A 342 3.02 -13.97 17.60
N VAL A 343 1.82 -14.48 17.32
CA VAL A 343 0.58 -13.68 17.16
C VAL A 343 0.24 -12.89 18.41
N PRO A 344 0.34 -13.43 19.64
CA PRO A 344 0.12 -12.64 20.84
C PRO A 344 1.04 -11.42 20.94
N ALA A 345 2.33 -11.59 20.66
CA ALA A 345 3.31 -10.48 20.67
C ALA A 345 3.01 -9.48 19.53
N LEU A 346 2.61 -9.97 18.37
CA LEU A 346 2.20 -9.14 17.23
C LEU A 346 0.99 -8.27 17.59
N ILE A 347 -0.06 -8.82 18.20
CA ILE A 347 -1.28 -8.08 18.57
C ILE A 347 -0.95 -7.01 19.61
N ARG A 348 -0.21 -7.37 20.67
CA ARG A 348 0.25 -6.39 21.69
C ARG A 348 1.08 -5.29 21.06
N GLY A 349 2.04 -5.68 20.21
CA GLY A 349 2.90 -4.75 19.50
C GLY A 349 2.13 -3.81 18.60
N TYR A 350 1.19 -4.34 17.83
CA TYR A 350 0.36 -3.58 16.91
C TYR A 350 -0.43 -2.47 17.63
N PHE A 351 -1.14 -2.82 18.70
CA PHE A 351 -1.93 -1.83 19.44
C PHE A 351 -1.05 -0.85 20.22
N GLY A 352 0.11 -1.28 20.70
CA GLY A 352 1.07 -0.36 21.32
C GLY A 352 1.61 0.69 20.34
N ASP A 353 2.00 0.26 19.12
CA ASP A 353 2.43 1.19 18.09
C ASP A 353 1.30 2.11 17.65
N LEU A 354 0.10 1.58 17.47
CA LEU A 354 -1.05 2.36 17.01
C LEU A 354 -1.52 3.38 18.06
N ALA A 355 -1.53 3.03 19.34
CA ALA A 355 -1.80 3.97 20.42
C ALA A 355 -0.79 5.13 20.43
N ALA A 356 0.49 4.83 20.22
CA ALA A 356 1.52 5.87 20.12
C ALA A 356 1.33 6.77 18.88
N VAL A 357 0.96 6.20 17.74
CA VAL A 357 0.60 6.99 16.54
C VAL A 357 -0.60 7.89 16.81
N LEU A 358 -1.65 7.38 17.46
CA LEU A 358 -2.85 8.16 17.81
C LEU A 358 -2.51 9.33 18.74
N ALA A 359 -1.63 9.14 19.71
CA ALA A 359 -1.14 10.21 20.59
C ALA A 359 -0.43 11.32 19.78
N GLN A 360 0.42 10.96 18.82
CA GLN A 360 1.04 11.94 17.93
C GLN A 360 0.00 12.62 17.02
N CYS A 361 -0.96 11.89 16.49
CA CYS A 361 -2.06 12.47 15.70
C CYS A 361 -2.83 13.51 16.51
N ARG A 362 -3.13 13.21 17.78
CA ARG A 362 -3.80 14.17 18.67
C ARG A 362 -2.96 15.43 18.92
N ARG A 363 -1.66 15.26 19.13
CA ARG A 363 -0.72 16.37 19.37
C ARG A 363 -0.62 17.33 18.18
N VAL A 364 -0.58 16.82 16.97
CA VAL A 364 -0.41 17.64 15.76
C VAL A 364 -1.71 18.27 15.24
N LEU A 365 -2.86 17.79 15.72
CA LEU A 365 -4.17 18.37 15.36
C LEU A 365 -4.44 19.67 16.12
N VAL A 366 -4.95 20.65 15.38
CA VAL A 366 -5.51 21.89 15.97
C VAL A 366 -6.68 21.57 16.92
N PRO A 367 -7.04 22.47 17.85
CA PRO A 367 -8.29 22.35 18.60
C PRO A 367 -9.49 22.20 17.64
N GLY A 368 -10.33 21.18 17.86
CA GLY A 368 -11.46 20.84 17.00
C GLY A 368 -11.09 20.07 15.71
N GLY A 369 -9.81 19.81 15.46
CA GLY A 369 -9.35 18.98 14.36
C GLY A 369 -9.80 17.52 14.53
N ARG A 370 -9.89 16.77 13.42
CA ARG A 370 -10.41 15.40 13.40
C ARG A 370 -9.39 14.40 12.84
N CYS A 371 -9.41 13.20 13.42
CA CYS A 371 -8.65 12.07 12.92
C CYS A 371 -9.61 11.01 12.39
N HIS A 372 -9.40 10.56 11.14
CA HIS A 372 -10.18 9.51 10.48
C HIS A 372 -9.26 8.33 10.23
N VAL A 373 -9.55 7.20 10.88
CA VAL A 373 -8.74 5.98 10.75
C VAL A 373 -9.56 4.89 10.05
N VAL A 374 -9.13 4.46 8.88
CA VAL A 374 -9.77 3.35 8.16
C VAL A 374 -9.12 2.06 8.57
N VAL A 375 -9.87 1.16 9.18
CA VAL A 375 -9.34 -0.12 9.68
C VAL A 375 -10.32 -1.27 9.44
N GLY A 376 -9.74 -2.44 9.20
CA GLY A 376 -10.47 -3.70 9.15
C GLY A 376 -10.22 -4.55 10.39
N ASN A 377 -11.25 -5.22 10.88
CA ASN A 377 -11.14 -6.21 11.94
C ASN A 377 -10.44 -7.47 11.41
N SER A 378 -9.75 -8.18 12.28
CA SER A 378 -9.00 -9.39 11.95
C SER A 378 -9.47 -10.58 12.79
N ALA A 379 -9.07 -11.80 12.41
CA ALA A 379 -9.36 -12.99 13.20
C ALA A 379 -8.17 -13.94 13.24
N TYR A 380 -7.92 -14.51 14.42
CA TYR A 380 -6.85 -15.47 14.65
C TYR A 380 -7.37 -16.66 15.46
N GLY A 381 -7.30 -17.87 14.88
CA GLY A 381 -7.75 -19.08 15.56
C GLY A 381 -9.22 -19.03 16.01
N GLY A 382 -10.11 -18.36 15.25
CA GLY A 382 -11.51 -18.17 15.60
C GLY A 382 -11.79 -17.00 16.55
N VAL A 383 -10.76 -16.29 17.02
CA VAL A 383 -10.89 -15.10 17.87
C VAL A 383 -10.85 -13.85 17.01
N ILE A 384 -11.89 -13.03 17.12
CA ILE A 384 -11.99 -11.74 16.45
C ILE A 384 -11.20 -10.71 17.24
N ILE A 385 -10.38 -9.93 16.53
CA ILE A 385 -9.69 -8.76 17.04
C ILE A 385 -10.44 -7.54 16.50
N PRO A 386 -11.23 -6.85 17.35
CA PRO A 386 -12.07 -5.74 16.93
C PRO A 386 -11.23 -4.46 16.83
N THR A 387 -10.40 -4.38 15.80
CA THR A 387 -9.44 -3.30 15.60
C THR A 387 -10.11 -1.93 15.60
N ASP A 388 -11.30 -1.82 15.01
CA ASP A 388 -12.04 -0.57 14.90
C ASP A 388 -12.45 0.01 16.27
N THR A 389 -13.06 -0.79 17.14
CA THR A 389 -13.47 -0.33 18.46
C THR A 389 -12.30 -0.16 19.43
N LEU A 390 -11.25 -0.98 19.29
CA LEU A 390 -10.01 -0.78 20.07
C LEU A 390 -9.29 0.51 19.67
N VAL A 391 -9.25 0.87 18.37
CA VAL A 391 -8.73 2.16 17.90
C VAL A 391 -9.54 3.33 18.47
N ALA A 392 -10.87 3.21 18.53
CA ALA A 392 -11.72 4.23 19.12
C ALA A 392 -11.38 4.45 20.60
N ARG A 393 -11.23 3.38 21.37
CA ARG A 393 -10.86 3.45 22.78
C ARG A 393 -9.46 4.02 22.98
N PHE A 394 -8.46 3.51 22.29
CA PHE A 394 -7.09 4.07 22.36
C PHE A 394 -7.02 5.52 21.91
N GLY A 395 -7.92 5.94 21.02
CA GLY A 395 -8.08 7.35 20.66
C GLY A 395 -8.51 8.20 21.85
N LEU A 396 -9.51 7.74 22.63
CA LEU A 396 -9.90 8.46 23.88
C LEU A 396 -8.74 8.51 24.90
N GLU A 397 -8.02 7.40 25.07
CA GLU A 397 -6.84 7.34 25.92
C GLU A 397 -5.71 8.28 25.45
N ALA A 398 -5.60 8.51 24.13
CA ALA A 398 -4.66 9.45 23.53
C ALA A 398 -5.08 10.93 23.69
N GLY A 399 -6.26 11.21 24.32
CA GLY A 399 -6.73 12.55 24.62
C GLY A 399 -7.68 13.15 23.57
N PHE A 400 -8.28 12.35 22.69
CA PHE A 400 -9.45 12.77 21.92
C PHE A 400 -10.69 12.81 22.83
N GLY A 401 -11.55 13.81 22.63
CA GLY A 401 -12.75 13.99 23.46
C GLY A 401 -13.91 13.06 23.06
N ARG A 402 -13.94 12.61 21.82
CA ARG A 402 -15.00 11.76 21.26
C ARG A 402 -14.41 10.74 20.29
N ALA A 403 -15.04 9.55 20.25
CA ALA A 403 -14.74 8.51 19.30
C ALA A 403 -16.03 7.89 18.76
N ALA A 404 -16.07 7.59 17.45
CA ALA A 404 -17.17 6.89 16.82
C ALA A 404 -16.63 5.89 15.78
N VAL A 405 -17.20 4.70 15.76
CA VAL A 405 -16.90 3.65 14.77
C VAL A 405 -18.02 3.61 13.75
N VAL A 406 -17.71 3.97 12.51
CA VAL A 406 -18.66 4.01 11.40
C VAL A 406 -18.40 2.80 10.48
N PRO A 407 -19.19 1.73 10.55
CA PRO A 407 -19.04 0.58 9.64
C PRO A 407 -19.29 1.01 8.19
N VAL A 408 -18.45 0.52 7.26
CA VAL A 408 -18.59 0.85 5.84
C VAL A 408 -18.83 -0.38 4.97
N ARG A 409 -18.27 -1.52 5.33
CA ARG A 409 -18.54 -2.80 4.63
C ARG A 409 -18.17 -4.01 5.46
N HIS A 410 -18.75 -5.16 5.10
CA HIS A 410 -18.30 -6.44 5.62
C HIS A 410 -17.08 -6.95 4.86
N LEU A 411 -16.15 -7.58 5.60
CA LEU A 411 -14.96 -8.22 5.03
C LEU A 411 -15.29 -9.66 4.63
N THR A 412 -14.77 -10.08 3.48
CA THR A 412 -14.90 -11.48 3.05
C THR A 412 -14.06 -12.38 3.93
N VAL A 413 -14.69 -13.31 4.60
CA VAL A 413 -14.04 -14.32 5.44
C VAL A 413 -13.83 -15.59 4.62
N ALA A 414 -12.61 -16.13 4.64
CA ALA A 414 -12.31 -17.40 3.97
C ALA A 414 -13.18 -18.52 4.57
N PRO A 415 -13.65 -19.51 3.78
CA PRO A 415 -14.56 -20.57 4.26
C PRO A 415 -14.05 -21.32 5.50
N GLN A 416 -12.73 -21.53 5.59
CA GLN A 416 -12.10 -22.18 6.74
C GLN A 416 -12.19 -21.34 8.02
N GLN A 417 -12.01 -20.01 7.91
CA GLN A 417 -12.14 -19.10 9.03
C GLN A 417 -13.62 -18.93 9.47
N ARG A 418 -14.54 -18.93 8.52
CA ARG A 418 -15.98 -18.78 8.81
C ARG A 418 -16.47 -19.83 9.81
N ARG A 419 -16.06 -21.08 9.63
CA ARG A 419 -16.41 -22.17 10.57
C ARG A 419 -15.87 -21.90 11.98
N ALA A 420 -14.66 -21.37 12.07
CA ALA A 420 -14.02 -21.09 13.35
C ALA A 420 -14.62 -19.87 14.07
N LEU A 421 -15.26 -18.95 13.35
CA LEU A 421 -15.87 -17.75 13.92
C LEU A 421 -17.23 -18.01 14.61
N GLY A 422 -17.89 -19.14 14.32
CA GLY A 422 -19.10 -19.56 15.05
C GLY A 422 -20.22 -18.52 15.10
N GLY A 423 -20.50 -17.82 13.99
CA GLY A 423 -21.51 -16.75 13.92
C GLY A 423 -20.97 -15.36 14.21
N GLY A 424 -19.64 -15.22 14.39
CA GLY A 424 -18.98 -13.93 14.62
C GLY A 424 -18.74 -13.08 13.36
N GLU A 425 -19.22 -13.49 12.19
CA GLU A 425 -18.97 -12.80 10.91
C GLU A 425 -19.46 -11.35 10.91
N ARG A 426 -20.48 -11.01 11.71
CA ARG A 426 -20.98 -9.63 11.81
C ARG A 426 -19.91 -8.62 12.26
N TRP A 427 -18.91 -9.07 13.01
CA TRP A 427 -17.78 -8.23 13.44
C TRP A 427 -16.62 -8.21 12.45
N MET A 428 -16.63 -9.04 11.40
CA MET A 428 -15.65 -8.96 10.33
C MET A 428 -16.04 -7.84 9.37
N ARG A 429 -15.66 -6.62 9.73
CA ARG A 429 -16.04 -5.40 9.03
C ARG A 429 -14.84 -4.47 8.85
N GLU A 430 -14.94 -3.57 7.89
CA GLU A 430 -14.07 -2.42 7.72
C GLU A 430 -14.87 -1.18 8.10
N SER A 431 -14.24 -0.29 8.86
CA SER A 431 -14.88 0.86 9.47
C SER A 431 -14.00 2.11 9.31
N VAL A 432 -14.63 3.28 9.31
CA VAL A 432 -13.95 4.57 9.54
C VAL A 432 -14.13 4.92 11.01
N VAL A 433 -13.04 4.94 11.76
CA VAL A 433 -13.03 5.44 13.14
C VAL A 433 -12.81 6.94 13.10
N VAL A 434 -13.73 7.70 13.67
CA VAL A 434 -13.68 9.16 13.74
C VAL A 434 -13.36 9.58 15.16
N LEU A 435 -12.25 10.30 15.34
CA LEU A 435 -11.79 10.82 16.63
C LEU A 435 -11.78 12.37 16.56
N SER A 436 -12.33 13.04 17.59
CA SER A 436 -12.41 14.50 17.65
C SER A 436 -12.22 15.07 19.06
#